data_8a65f187e12a40204ac845ed2524252d
#
_entry.id   8a65f187e12a40204ac845ed2524252d
#
_cell.length_a   1.000
_cell.length_b   1.000
_cell.length_c   1.000
_cell.angle_alpha   90.00
_cell.angle_beta   90.00
_cell.angle_gamma   90.00
#
_symmetry.space_group_name_H-M   'P 1'
#
loop_
_entity.id
_entity.type
_entity.pdbx_description
1 polymer ?
#
loop_
_entity_poly.entity_id
_entity_poly.type
_entity_poly.pdbx_seq_one_letter_code
_entity_poly.pdbx_strand_id
1 'polypeptide(L)'
;MTTHLLSADYRLPGLDVVARLGAVAPGLGPDLLGAVPALRGIVVLSTCNRLALLIDADSWADTGCPAALHPLPGSAAHGSDSRASATHGSAACASPADAAPSGLGEAVASFLAERAGLAPGSLSLSHLAGAAARREMLAIAAGLSSMVVGEAQIVGQVRRAAETAAAEGTLSPDLVRIIERASATARRVAHDTELSSQGRSVVAVGIDQAAGHLPPLTGCRALIVGTGSYAGATVAALRARGLTDIAVFSASNRAEAFAAGHDLRAVPTDSLPEAMARSDLVVTCRGVGGPVLTADVVAPVTAERLRSAGGAGRPLVILDLALTRDVDEAVGALPGVVHLDLAR
;
A
#
# COMPACT_ATOMS: atom_id res chain seq x y z
N MET A 1 -25.74 12.07 -12.57
CA MET A 1 -24.40 11.46 -12.61
C MET A 1 -23.58 12.05 -11.50
N THR A 2 -23.06 11.22 -10.62
CA THR A 2 -22.28 11.70 -9.46
C THR A 2 -20.99 10.90 -9.36
N THR A 3 -19.86 11.61 -9.24
CA THR A 3 -18.57 11.00 -8.97
C THR A 3 -18.48 10.69 -7.47
N HIS A 4 -18.10 9.50 -7.12
CA HIS A 4 -17.82 9.09 -5.74
C HIS A 4 -16.37 8.63 -5.60
N LEU A 5 -15.80 8.85 -4.43
CA LEU A 5 -14.51 8.31 -4.03
C LEU A 5 -14.68 7.61 -2.70
N LEU A 6 -14.50 6.29 -2.71
CA LEU A 6 -14.48 5.47 -1.50
C LEU A 6 -13.04 5.04 -1.25
N SER A 7 -12.57 5.19 -0.03
CA SER A 7 -11.20 4.78 0.28
C SER A 7 -11.04 4.19 1.67
N ALA A 8 -10.18 3.18 1.73
CA ALA A 8 -9.54 2.69 2.93
C ALA A 8 -8.07 3.09 2.88
N ASP A 9 -7.56 3.74 3.91
CA ASP A 9 -6.14 4.11 3.96
C ASP A 9 -5.49 3.68 5.31
N TYR A 10 -4.20 3.93 5.45
CA TYR A 10 -3.42 3.54 6.62
C TYR A 10 -3.94 4.13 7.94
N ARG A 11 -4.71 5.22 7.89
CA ARG A 11 -5.30 5.89 9.07
C ARG A 11 -6.56 5.18 9.52
N LEU A 12 -7.34 4.67 8.54
CA LEU A 12 -8.59 3.97 8.77
C LEU A 12 -8.86 3.04 7.58
N PRO A 13 -8.94 1.73 7.73
CA PRO A 13 -8.98 0.90 8.95
C PRO A 13 -7.59 0.39 9.43
N GLY A 14 -6.50 0.86 8.87
CA GLY A 14 -5.14 0.45 9.21
C GLY A 14 -4.45 -0.35 8.12
N LEU A 15 -3.12 -0.47 8.21
CA LEU A 15 -2.28 -1.05 7.14
C LEU A 15 -2.61 -2.52 6.85
N ASP A 16 -2.87 -3.34 7.88
CA ASP A 16 -3.16 -4.77 7.69
C ASP A 16 -4.44 -5.00 6.87
N VAL A 17 -5.48 -4.20 7.14
CA VAL A 17 -6.73 -4.27 6.37
C VAL A 17 -6.54 -3.74 4.97
N VAL A 18 -5.80 -2.62 4.79
CA VAL A 18 -5.47 -2.08 3.45
C VAL A 18 -4.71 -3.11 2.63
N ALA A 19 -3.78 -3.84 3.23
CA ALA A 19 -3.03 -4.88 2.55
C ALA A 19 -3.91 -6.06 2.09
N ARG A 20 -4.85 -6.50 2.95
CA ARG A 20 -5.85 -7.54 2.59
C ARG A 20 -6.74 -7.07 1.44
N LEU A 21 -7.20 -5.82 1.48
CA LEU A 21 -7.97 -5.21 0.40
C LEU A 21 -7.15 -5.11 -0.90
N GLY A 22 -5.87 -4.75 -0.80
CA GLY A 22 -4.96 -4.72 -1.93
C GLY A 22 -4.76 -6.08 -2.61
N ALA A 23 -4.76 -7.17 -1.82
CA ALA A 23 -4.63 -8.52 -2.34
C ALA A 23 -5.85 -8.95 -3.20
N VAL A 24 -7.04 -8.40 -2.92
CA VAL A 24 -8.28 -8.70 -3.66
C VAL A 24 -8.63 -7.64 -4.70
N ALA A 25 -7.79 -6.63 -4.89
CA ALA A 25 -7.99 -5.56 -5.87
C ALA A 25 -8.01 -6.02 -7.34
N PRO A 26 -7.22 -7.03 -7.78
CA PRO A 26 -7.31 -7.53 -9.14
C PRO A 26 -8.71 -8.06 -9.48
N GLY A 27 -9.30 -7.60 -10.61
CA GLY A 27 -10.65 -7.97 -11.04
C GLY A 27 -11.78 -7.34 -10.24
N LEU A 28 -11.49 -6.52 -9.24
CA LEU A 28 -12.50 -5.88 -8.38
C LEU A 28 -13.42 -4.94 -9.16
N GLY A 29 -12.90 -4.24 -10.19
CA GLY A 29 -13.67 -3.33 -11.01
C GLY A 29 -14.86 -3.99 -11.70
N PRO A 30 -14.64 -5.00 -12.56
CA PRO A 30 -15.71 -5.76 -13.21
C PRO A 30 -16.69 -6.39 -12.23
N ASP A 31 -16.20 -6.97 -11.13
CA ASP A 31 -17.05 -7.64 -10.15
C ASP A 31 -18.00 -6.66 -9.45
N LEU A 32 -17.50 -5.48 -9.04
CA LEU A 32 -18.35 -4.42 -8.48
C LEU A 32 -19.35 -3.85 -9.49
N LEU A 33 -18.92 -3.65 -10.73
CA LEU A 33 -19.80 -3.16 -11.80
C LEU A 33 -20.96 -4.13 -12.04
N GLY A 34 -20.68 -5.44 -11.99
CA GLY A 34 -21.70 -6.49 -12.12
C GLY A 34 -22.62 -6.61 -10.90
N ALA A 35 -22.09 -6.38 -9.70
CA ALA A 35 -22.83 -6.53 -8.45
C ALA A 35 -23.72 -5.32 -8.10
N VAL A 36 -23.35 -4.10 -8.57
CA VAL A 36 -24.03 -2.84 -8.21
C VAL A 36 -24.52 -2.13 -9.48
N PRO A 37 -25.79 -2.32 -9.88
CA PRO A 37 -26.33 -1.82 -11.16
C PRO A 37 -26.30 -0.30 -11.35
N ALA A 38 -26.18 0.46 -10.25
CA ALA A 38 -26.08 1.93 -10.31
C ALA A 38 -24.71 2.42 -10.77
N LEU A 39 -23.68 1.56 -10.82
CA LEU A 39 -22.35 1.92 -11.28
C LEU A 39 -22.28 1.95 -12.81
N ARG A 40 -21.69 3.00 -13.34
CA ARG A 40 -21.40 3.17 -14.78
C ARG A 40 -19.94 3.02 -15.10
N GLY A 41 -19.09 3.21 -14.09
CA GLY A 41 -17.66 3.06 -14.23
C GLY A 41 -16.98 3.04 -12.87
N ILE A 42 -15.80 2.43 -12.85
CA ILE A 42 -14.98 2.33 -11.65
C ILE A 42 -13.49 2.25 -12.03
N VAL A 43 -12.66 2.99 -11.30
CA VAL A 43 -11.21 2.85 -11.33
C VAL A 43 -10.75 2.43 -9.94
N VAL A 44 -10.04 1.31 -9.87
CA VAL A 44 -9.50 0.75 -8.64
C VAL A 44 -8.04 1.17 -8.51
N LEU A 45 -7.75 2.06 -7.57
CA LEU A 45 -6.39 2.49 -7.23
C LEU A 45 -5.93 1.76 -5.96
N SER A 46 -5.09 0.76 -6.14
CA SER A 46 -4.44 0.06 -5.04
C SER A 46 -2.98 0.51 -4.94
N THR A 47 -2.63 1.07 -3.80
CA THR A 47 -1.26 1.49 -3.46
C THR A 47 -0.81 0.79 -2.19
N CYS A 48 0.41 1.04 -1.77
CA CYS A 48 0.95 0.46 -0.54
C CYS A 48 0.23 0.92 0.74
N ASN A 49 -0.48 2.03 0.74
CA ASN A 49 -1.10 2.59 1.94
C ASN A 49 -2.57 2.95 1.74
N ARG A 50 -3.16 2.55 0.60
CA ARG A 50 -4.55 2.89 0.26
C ARG A 50 -5.15 1.94 -0.77
N LEU A 51 -6.40 1.55 -0.56
CA LEU A 51 -7.31 1.15 -1.62
C LEU A 51 -8.31 2.30 -1.83
N ALA A 52 -8.36 2.85 -3.04
CA ALA A 52 -9.34 3.88 -3.41
C ALA A 52 -10.12 3.46 -4.65
N LEU A 53 -11.44 3.65 -4.61
CA LEU A 53 -12.37 3.37 -5.69
C LEU A 53 -12.93 4.70 -6.17
N LEU A 54 -12.53 5.13 -7.36
CA LEU A 54 -13.14 6.27 -8.03
C LEU A 54 -14.29 5.75 -8.88
N ILE A 55 -15.51 6.14 -8.54
CA ILE A 55 -16.74 5.59 -9.08
C ILE A 55 -17.55 6.67 -9.79
N ASP A 56 -18.07 6.31 -10.96
CA ASP A 56 -19.12 7.04 -11.66
C ASP A 56 -20.43 6.27 -11.46
N ALA A 57 -21.40 6.91 -10.83
CA ALA A 57 -22.70 6.31 -10.56
C ALA A 57 -23.84 7.25 -10.95
N ASP A 58 -25.00 6.68 -11.25
CA ASP A 58 -26.25 7.44 -11.29
C ASP A 58 -26.57 8.01 -9.91
N SER A 59 -27.37 9.09 -9.85
CA SER A 59 -27.72 9.64 -8.54
C SER A 59 -28.43 8.57 -7.72
N TRP A 60 -27.78 8.12 -6.65
CA TRP A 60 -28.28 7.04 -5.77
C TRP A 60 -29.64 7.38 -5.15
N ALA A 61 -29.99 8.66 -5.09
CA ALA A 61 -31.29 9.13 -4.61
C ALA A 61 -32.46 8.77 -5.54
N ASP A 62 -32.19 8.55 -6.84
CA ASP A 62 -33.23 8.28 -7.85
C ASP A 62 -33.53 6.79 -8.03
N THR A 63 -32.65 5.92 -7.54
CA THR A 63 -32.75 4.47 -7.73
C THR A 63 -33.20 3.76 -6.46
N GLY A 64 -34.24 4.15 -5.76
CA GLY A 64 -34.75 3.57 -4.51
C GLY A 64 -33.93 2.35 -4.05
N CYS A 65 -33.38 2.40 -2.84
CA CYS A 65 -32.51 1.37 -2.26
C CYS A 65 -32.90 -0.05 -2.76
N PRO A 66 -32.10 -0.74 -3.59
CA PRO A 66 -32.40 -2.11 -3.92
C PRO A 66 -32.29 -2.92 -2.64
N ALA A 67 -33.41 -3.48 -2.20
CA ALA A 67 -33.44 -4.43 -1.11
C ALA A 67 -32.47 -5.57 -1.44
N ALA A 68 -31.47 -5.71 -0.59
CA ALA A 68 -30.49 -6.78 -0.56
C ALA A 68 -29.72 -7.05 -1.86
N LEU A 69 -28.41 -6.83 -1.83
CA LEU A 69 -27.48 -7.54 -2.71
C LEU A 69 -27.85 -9.02 -2.67
N HIS A 70 -28.06 -9.63 -3.84
CA HIS A 70 -28.28 -11.06 -3.90
C HIS A 70 -27.08 -11.77 -3.26
N PRO A 71 -27.28 -12.57 -2.20
CA PRO A 71 -26.20 -13.33 -1.62
C PRO A 71 -25.68 -14.32 -2.67
N LEU A 72 -24.37 -14.43 -2.75
CA LEU A 72 -23.74 -15.56 -3.45
C LEU A 72 -24.31 -16.86 -2.85
N PRO A 73 -24.60 -17.89 -3.64
CA PRO A 73 -25.24 -19.10 -3.14
C PRO A 73 -24.33 -19.78 -2.10
N GLY A 74 -24.71 -19.71 -0.82
CA GLY A 74 -24.04 -20.45 0.26
C GLY A 74 -23.98 -19.80 1.65
N SER A 75 -24.44 -18.56 1.87
CA SER A 75 -24.30 -17.91 3.20
C SER A 75 -25.64 -17.79 3.94
N ALA A 76 -25.74 -18.42 5.10
CA ALA A 76 -26.91 -18.35 6.01
C ALA A 76 -26.76 -17.18 7.00
N ALA A 77 -27.83 -16.41 7.14
CA ALA A 77 -27.91 -15.23 7.99
C ALA A 77 -28.05 -15.59 9.49
N HIS A 78 -27.33 -14.86 10.35
CA HIS A 78 -27.71 -14.70 11.77
C HIS A 78 -27.68 -13.22 12.14
N GLY A 79 -28.82 -12.72 12.60
CA GLY A 79 -28.96 -11.35 13.06
C GLY A 79 -28.66 -11.21 14.56
N SER A 80 -28.19 -10.04 14.97
CA SER A 80 -28.39 -9.46 16.28
C SER A 80 -28.06 -7.97 16.31
N ASP A 81 -29.00 -7.19 16.90
CA ASP A 81 -28.88 -5.76 17.19
C ASP A 81 -27.77 -5.43 18.19
N SER A 82 -27.04 -4.33 17.98
CA SER A 82 -26.58 -3.50 19.11
C SER A 82 -26.08 -2.11 18.65
N ARG A 83 -26.61 -1.09 19.35
CA ARG A 83 -26.20 0.33 19.29
C ARG A 83 -24.85 0.53 19.97
N ALA A 84 -23.97 1.37 19.41
CA ALA A 84 -22.88 2.01 20.16
C ALA A 84 -22.47 3.35 19.56
N SER A 85 -22.54 4.30 20.35
CA SER A 85 -21.92 5.57 20.73
C SER A 85 -20.79 6.13 19.85
N ALA A 86 -20.96 7.41 19.48
CA ALA A 86 -20.00 8.27 18.79
C ALA A 86 -19.00 8.89 19.77
N THR A 87 -17.72 8.96 19.40
CA THR A 87 -16.72 9.85 20.00
C THR A 87 -15.97 10.63 18.94
N HIS A 88 -15.76 11.92 19.22
CA HIS A 88 -15.30 12.98 18.34
C HIS A 88 -13.79 12.87 17.99
N GLY A 89 -13.47 13.06 16.70
CA GLY A 89 -12.14 13.39 16.22
C GLY A 89 -12.27 14.43 15.10
N SER A 90 -11.55 15.53 15.25
CA SER A 90 -11.58 16.74 14.43
C SER A 90 -11.53 16.48 12.92
N ALA A 91 -12.65 16.72 12.24
CA ALA A 91 -12.74 16.74 10.79
C ALA A 91 -12.80 18.20 10.33
N ALA A 92 -11.99 18.55 9.32
CA ALA A 92 -12.13 19.78 8.57
C ALA A 92 -13.55 19.86 7.99
N CYS A 93 -14.24 20.97 8.20
CA CYS A 93 -15.62 21.22 7.79
C CYS A 93 -15.85 20.96 6.30
N ALA A 94 -16.41 19.81 5.96
CA ALA A 94 -17.12 19.60 4.70
C ALA A 94 -18.54 20.17 4.87
N SER A 95 -19.00 20.96 3.89
CA SER A 95 -20.38 21.46 3.88
C SER A 95 -21.39 20.31 3.84
N PRO A 96 -22.60 20.44 4.42
CA PRO A 96 -23.61 19.38 4.43
C PRO A 96 -24.04 18.85 3.03
N ALA A 97 -23.78 19.62 1.98
CA ALA A 97 -24.05 19.24 0.59
C ALA A 97 -23.06 18.21 0.00
N ASP A 98 -21.94 17.95 0.68
CA ASP A 98 -20.87 17.00 0.26
C ASP A 98 -21.02 15.63 0.96
N ALA A 99 -22.00 15.42 1.82
CA ALA A 99 -22.29 14.15 2.45
C ALA A 99 -22.89 13.17 1.41
N ALA A 100 -22.22 12.06 1.17
CA ALA A 100 -22.71 11.03 0.26
C ALA A 100 -23.89 10.25 0.90
N PRO A 101 -24.87 9.81 0.09
CA PRO A 101 -25.94 8.93 0.59
C PRO A 101 -25.31 7.63 1.14
N SER A 102 -25.74 7.22 2.33
CA SER A 102 -25.16 6.14 3.13
C SER A 102 -25.15 4.76 2.46
N GLY A 103 -26.07 4.50 1.52
CA GLY A 103 -26.24 3.17 0.94
C GLY A 103 -25.11 2.66 0.03
N LEU A 104 -24.51 3.51 -0.82
CA LEU A 104 -23.44 3.07 -1.74
C LEU A 104 -22.17 2.69 -0.97
N GLY A 105 -21.80 3.50 0.02
CA GLY A 105 -20.61 3.24 0.83
C GLY A 105 -20.71 1.93 1.61
N GLU A 106 -21.87 1.68 2.20
CA GLU A 106 -22.13 0.44 2.96
C GLU A 106 -22.17 -0.80 2.05
N ALA A 107 -22.79 -0.70 0.87
CA ALA A 107 -22.84 -1.79 -0.09
C ALA A 107 -21.43 -2.18 -0.57
N VAL A 108 -20.61 -1.20 -0.94
CA VAL A 108 -19.23 -1.43 -1.36
C VAL A 108 -18.37 -1.94 -0.20
N ALA A 109 -18.52 -1.40 1.01
CA ALA A 109 -17.79 -1.86 2.18
C ALA A 109 -18.12 -3.33 2.52
N SER A 110 -19.39 -3.71 2.45
CA SER A 110 -19.84 -5.09 2.67
C SER A 110 -19.24 -6.04 1.62
N PHE A 111 -19.30 -5.67 0.35
CA PHE A 111 -18.72 -6.45 -0.75
C PHE A 111 -17.20 -6.65 -0.57
N LEU A 112 -16.49 -5.58 -0.23
CA LEU A 112 -15.05 -5.63 0.00
C LEU A 112 -14.69 -6.47 1.24
N ALA A 113 -15.47 -6.35 2.33
CA ALA A 113 -15.26 -7.11 3.55
C ALA A 113 -15.40 -8.61 3.29
N GLU A 114 -16.47 -9.03 2.59
CA GLU A 114 -16.67 -10.42 2.20
C GLU A 114 -15.51 -10.95 1.36
N ARG A 115 -15.13 -10.23 0.31
CA ARG A 115 -14.07 -10.62 -0.61
C ARG A 115 -12.69 -10.69 0.07
N ALA A 116 -12.42 -9.81 1.04
CA ALA A 116 -11.18 -9.80 1.81
C ALA A 116 -11.20 -10.74 3.03
N GLY A 117 -12.29 -11.49 3.24
CA GLY A 117 -12.48 -12.37 4.39
C GLY A 117 -12.47 -11.62 5.72
N LEU A 118 -12.99 -10.37 5.75
CA LEU A 118 -13.17 -9.57 6.95
C LEU A 118 -14.53 -9.87 7.58
N ALA A 119 -14.66 -9.60 8.87
CA ALA A 119 -15.96 -9.77 9.55
C ALA A 119 -16.99 -8.78 8.95
N PRO A 120 -18.25 -9.18 8.78
CA PRO A 120 -19.30 -8.29 8.31
C PRO A 120 -19.38 -7.02 9.18
N GLY A 121 -19.48 -5.86 8.53
CA GLY A 121 -19.56 -4.56 9.22
C GLY A 121 -18.26 -4.06 9.86
N SER A 122 -17.15 -4.79 9.74
CA SER A 122 -15.85 -4.36 10.30
C SER A 122 -15.09 -3.37 9.42
N LEU A 123 -15.47 -3.26 8.13
CA LEU A 123 -14.80 -2.36 7.19
C LEU A 123 -15.54 -1.02 7.13
N SER A 124 -14.84 0.04 7.49
CA SER A 124 -15.28 1.42 7.29
C SER A 124 -14.48 2.06 6.15
N LEU A 125 -15.18 2.68 5.21
CA LEU A 125 -14.58 3.41 4.09
C LEU A 125 -14.85 4.91 4.26
N SER A 126 -13.86 5.73 3.96
CA SER A 126 -14.09 7.16 3.71
C SER A 126 -14.91 7.28 2.41
N HIS A 127 -16.00 8.04 2.43
CA HIS A 127 -16.87 8.23 1.27
C HIS A 127 -17.06 9.71 0.98
N LEU A 128 -16.58 10.14 -0.17
CA LEU A 128 -16.74 11.49 -0.69
C LEU A 128 -17.55 11.44 -1.99
N ALA A 129 -18.32 12.51 -2.26
CA ALA A 129 -19.14 12.62 -3.47
C ALA A 129 -18.90 13.95 -4.20
N GLY A 130 -19.21 13.99 -5.47
CA GLY A 130 -19.24 15.20 -6.28
C GLY A 130 -17.91 15.95 -6.33
N ALA A 131 -17.93 17.22 -5.98
CA ALA A 131 -16.75 18.09 -6.00
C ALA A 131 -15.69 17.64 -4.98
N ALA A 132 -16.09 17.14 -3.81
CA ALA A 132 -15.18 16.67 -2.77
C ALA A 132 -14.42 15.42 -3.26
N ALA A 133 -15.11 14.47 -3.89
CA ALA A 133 -14.48 13.28 -4.47
C ALA A 133 -13.43 13.65 -5.54
N ARG A 134 -13.77 14.59 -6.42
CA ARG A 134 -12.83 15.07 -7.45
C ARG A 134 -11.63 15.78 -6.85
N ARG A 135 -11.83 16.68 -5.86
CA ARG A 135 -10.71 17.35 -5.17
C ARG A 135 -9.77 16.37 -4.52
N GLU A 136 -10.31 15.39 -3.80
CA GLU A 136 -9.50 14.38 -3.12
C GLU A 136 -8.74 13.51 -4.12
N MET A 137 -9.34 13.14 -5.27
CA MET A 137 -8.63 12.40 -6.31
C MET A 137 -7.44 13.20 -6.89
N LEU A 138 -7.60 14.52 -7.06
CA LEU A 138 -6.50 15.40 -7.47
C LEU A 138 -5.40 15.46 -6.40
N ALA A 139 -5.77 15.54 -5.12
CA ALA A 139 -4.83 15.54 -4.00
C ALA A 139 -4.06 14.21 -3.90
N ILE A 140 -4.75 13.09 -4.06
CA ILE A 140 -4.13 11.75 -4.12
C ILE A 140 -3.11 11.69 -5.27
N ALA A 141 -3.51 12.07 -6.48
CA ALA A 141 -2.64 12.01 -7.66
C ALA A 141 -1.40 12.92 -7.51
N ALA A 142 -1.54 14.06 -6.83
CA ALA A 142 -0.45 14.98 -6.53
C ALA A 142 0.41 14.53 -5.33
N GLY A 143 0.10 13.38 -4.69
CA GLY A 143 0.82 12.88 -3.53
C GLY A 143 0.56 13.65 -2.23
N LEU A 144 -0.43 14.55 -2.20
CA LEU A 144 -0.72 15.38 -1.03
C LEU A 144 -1.43 14.61 0.08
N SER A 145 -2.16 13.55 -0.28
CA SER A 145 -2.88 12.67 0.66
C SER A 145 -2.12 11.37 0.95
N SER A 146 -0.82 11.30 0.64
CA SER A 146 0.03 10.14 0.90
C SER A 146 0.64 10.18 2.30
N MET A 147 1.11 9.02 2.80
CA MET A 147 1.84 8.91 4.07
C MET A 147 3.07 9.82 4.07
N VAL A 148 3.77 9.87 2.96
CA VAL A 148 4.83 10.84 2.70
C VAL A 148 4.34 11.82 1.63
N VAL A 149 4.17 13.08 2.02
CA VAL A 149 3.65 14.12 1.12
C VAL A 149 4.63 14.37 -0.03
N GLY A 150 4.10 14.41 -1.26
CA GLY A 150 4.91 14.62 -2.47
C GLY A 150 5.48 13.35 -3.11
N GLU A 151 4.96 12.17 -2.77
CA GLU A 151 5.41 10.90 -3.34
C GLU A 151 5.16 10.84 -4.86
N ALA A 152 6.23 10.98 -5.64
CA ALA A 152 6.18 11.07 -7.11
C ALA A 152 5.64 9.80 -7.81
N GLN A 153 5.62 8.66 -7.10
CA GLN A 153 5.17 7.38 -7.69
C GLN A 153 3.65 7.30 -7.88
N ILE A 154 2.88 8.10 -7.13
CA ILE A 154 1.41 8.03 -7.12
C ILE A 154 0.81 8.35 -8.48
N VAL A 155 1.32 9.36 -9.19
CA VAL A 155 0.80 9.71 -10.52
C VAL A 155 0.93 8.56 -11.51
N GLY A 156 2.03 7.79 -11.43
CA GLY A 156 2.24 6.58 -12.23
C GLY A 156 1.28 5.45 -11.84
N GLN A 157 0.95 5.32 -10.56
CA GLN A 157 -0.03 4.33 -10.09
C GLN A 157 -1.45 4.68 -10.55
N VAL A 158 -1.83 5.95 -10.49
CA VAL A 158 -3.13 6.45 -10.99
C VAL A 158 -3.28 6.17 -12.49
N ARG A 159 -2.22 6.40 -13.28
CA ARG A 159 -2.24 6.09 -14.73
C ARG A 159 -2.42 4.60 -14.99
N ARG A 160 -1.65 3.73 -14.31
CA ARG A 160 -1.79 2.28 -14.44
C ARG A 160 -3.18 1.78 -14.02
N ALA A 161 -3.77 2.35 -12.96
CA ALA A 161 -5.12 2.02 -12.54
C ALA A 161 -6.15 2.37 -13.63
N ALA A 162 -6.00 3.50 -14.30
CA ALA A 162 -6.87 3.87 -15.43
C ALA A 162 -6.65 2.98 -16.66
N GLU A 163 -5.41 2.60 -16.98
CA GLU A 163 -5.08 1.65 -18.05
C GLU A 163 -5.72 0.27 -17.78
N THR A 164 -5.67 -0.21 -16.54
CA THR A 164 -6.33 -1.45 -16.12
C THR A 164 -7.85 -1.33 -16.27
N ALA A 165 -8.46 -0.26 -15.77
CA ALA A 165 -9.89 -0.04 -15.88
C ALA A 165 -10.36 0.05 -17.35
N ALA A 166 -9.54 0.63 -18.23
CA ALA A 166 -9.82 0.66 -19.67
C ALA A 166 -9.78 -0.75 -20.28
N ALA A 167 -8.79 -1.54 -19.93
CA ALA A 167 -8.64 -2.93 -20.39
C ALA A 167 -9.78 -3.84 -19.88
N GLU A 168 -10.26 -3.60 -18.65
CA GLU A 168 -11.37 -4.31 -18.02
C GLU A 168 -12.76 -3.81 -18.48
N GLY A 169 -12.83 -2.71 -19.26
CA GLY A 169 -14.09 -2.12 -19.72
C GLY A 169 -14.87 -1.40 -18.62
N THR A 170 -14.22 -1.02 -17.52
CA THR A 170 -14.85 -0.34 -16.38
C THR A 170 -14.63 1.17 -16.35
N LEU A 171 -13.87 1.73 -17.31
CA LEU A 171 -13.52 3.15 -17.37
C LEU A 171 -14.59 3.96 -18.11
N SER A 172 -15.40 4.75 -17.41
CA SER A 172 -16.37 5.66 -18.02
C SER A 172 -15.71 6.94 -18.57
N PRO A 173 -16.34 7.65 -19.54
CA PRO A 173 -15.83 8.91 -20.08
C PRO A 173 -15.64 10.01 -19.01
N ASP A 174 -16.46 10.02 -17.95
CA ASP A 174 -16.34 10.97 -16.85
C ASP A 174 -15.10 10.67 -16.01
N LEU A 175 -14.83 9.41 -15.74
CA LEU A 175 -13.62 8.99 -15.02
C LEU A 175 -12.35 9.29 -15.82
N VAL A 176 -12.36 9.12 -17.15
CA VAL A 176 -11.24 9.54 -18.02
C VAL A 176 -10.89 10.99 -17.77
N ARG A 177 -11.89 11.90 -17.86
CA ARG A 177 -11.67 13.34 -17.66
C ARG A 177 -11.11 13.68 -16.29
N ILE A 178 -11.57 12.99 -15.24
CA ILE A 178 -11.08 13.21 -13.87
C ILE A 178 -9.62 12.76 -13.75
N ILE A 179 -9.27 11.58 -14.29
CA ILE A 179 -7.91 11.03 -14.23
C ILE A 179 -6.93 11.90 -15.03
N GLU A 180 -7.31 12.35 -16.21
CA GLU A 180 -6.50 13.26 -17.02
C GLU A 180 -6.25 14.58 -16.28
N ARG A 181 -7.28 15.14 -15.66
CA ARG A 181 -7.17 16.37 -14.88
C ARG A 181 -6.31 16.17 -13.63
N ALA A 182 -6.47 15.03 -12.93
CA ALA A 182 -5.66 14.67 -11.79
C ALA A 182 -4.18 14.53 -12.18
N SER A 183 -3.88 13.86 -13.29
CA SER A 183 -2.52 13.72 -13.82
C SER A 183 -1.90 15.06 -14.24
N ALA A 184 -2.69 15.94 -14.87
CA ALA A 184 -2.24 17.29 -15.23
C ALA A 184 -1.97 18.15 -13.98
N THR A 185 -2.85 18.07 -12.97
CA THR A 185 -2.67 18.79 -11.70
C THR A 185 -1.43 18.31 -10.96
N ALA A 186 -1.21 16.98 -10.89
CA ALA A 186 -0.03 16.40 -10.26
C ALA A 186 1.27 16.92 -10.90
N ARG A 187 1.34 17.00 -12.25
CA ARG A 187 2.49 17.57 -12.95
C ARG A 187 2.71 19.05 -12.65
N ARG A 188 1.62 19.83 -12.58
CA ARG A 188 1.71 21.26 -12.21
C ARG A 188 2.20 21.43 -10.79
N VAL A 189 1.63 20.71 -9.82
CA VAL A 189 2.08 20.75 -8.42
C VAL A 189 3.56 20.40 -8.34
N ALA A 190 3.99 19.34 -9.03
CA ALA A 190 5.38 18.92 -9.06
C ALA A 190 6.32 19.99 -9.68
N HIS A 191 5.83 20.72 -10.68
CA HIS A 191 6.61 21.81 -11.34
C HIS A 191 6.62 23.11 -10.52
N ASP A 192 5.46 23.49 -9.95
CA ASP A 192 5.28 24.78 -9.31
C ASP A 192 5.72 24.77 -7.83
N THR A 193 6.05 23.60 -7.28
CA THR A 193 6.46 23.43 -5.89
C THR A 193 7.73 22.57 -5.80
N GLU A 194 8.50 22.74 -4.73
CA GLU A 194 9.66 21.90 -4.45
C GLU A 194 9.29 20.50 -3.90
N LEU A 195 7.99 20.17 -3.81
CA LEU A 195 7.52 18.89 -3.28
C LEU A 195 8.10 17.70 -4.05
N SER A 196 8.30 17.81 -5.36
CA SER A 196 8.91 16.77 -6.18
C SER A 196 10.43 16.71 -6.07
N SER A 197 11.11 17.85 -5.80
CA SER A 197 12.55 17.91 -5.62
C SER A 197 12.98 17.45 -4.22
N GLN A 198 12.12 17.62 -3.23
CA GLN A 198 12.26 17.05 -1.89
C GLN A 198 11.82 15.58 -1.83
N GLY A 199 11.41 14.99 -2.95
CA GLY A 199 10.90 13.64 -3.22
C GLY A 199 11.24 12.55 -2.20
N ARG A 200 10.77 12.73 -0.96
CA ARG A 200 10.88 11.73 0.08
C ARG A 200 9.83 10.67 -0.20
N SER A 201 10.24 9.59 -0.85
CA SER A 201 9.40 8.39 -0.85
C SER A 201 9.45 7.74 0.54
N VAL A 202 8.43 6.96 0.89
CA VAL A 202 8.45 6.10 2.09
C VAL A 202 9.77 5.33 2.18
N VAL A 203 10.26 4.86 1.03
CA VAL A 203 11.56 4.18 0.90
C VAL A 203 12.72 5.10 1.33
N ALA A 204 12.75 6.34 0.85
CA ALA A 204 13.82 7.27 1.18
C ALA A 204 13.83 7.62 2.68
N VAL A 205 12.66 7.88 3.26
CA VAL A 205 12.51 8.14 4.71
C VAL A 205 12.95 6.93 5.53
N GLY A 206 12.49 5.73 5.16
CA GLY A 206 12.89 4.50 5.85
C GLY A 206 14.40 4.25 5.79
N ILE A 207 15.03 4.47 4.64
CA ILE A 207 16.49 4.34 4.49
C ILE A 207 17.22 5.40 5.32
N ASP A 208 16.73 6.64 5.38
CA ASP A 208 17.33 7.70 6.21
C ASP A 208 17.27 7.35 7.71
N GLN A 209 16.16 6.77 8.17
CA GLN A 209 16.04 6.24 9.54
C GLN A 209 17.01 5.07 9.77
N ALA A 210 17.07 4.12 8.84
CA ALA A 210 17.97 2.98 8.93
C ALA A 210 19.45 3.41 8.96
N ALA A 211 19.81 4.44 8.19
CA ALA A 211 21.17 5.00 8.16
C ALA A 211 21.62 5.55 9.52
N GLY A 212 20.70 5.99 10.38
CA GLY A 212 21.03 6.40 11.76
C GLY A 212 21.59 5.27 12.64
N HIS A 213 21.41 4.01 12.25
CA HIS A 213 21.88 2.82 12.97
C HIS A 213 23.04 2.11 12.26
N LEU A 214 23.50 2.65 11.13
CA LEU A 214 24.54 2.07 10.28
C LEU A 214 25.79 2.97 10.23
N PRO A 215 26.95 2.42 9.87
CA PRO A 215 28.08 3.23 9.44
C PRO A 215 27.76 3.94 8.11
N PRO A 216 28.67 4.79 7.59
CA PRO A 216 28.47 5.41 6.29
C PRO A 216 28.06 4.39 5.22
N LEU A 217 26.93 4.66 4.56
CA LEU A 217 26.29 3.70 3.64
C LEU A 217 27.20 3.26 2.49
N THR A 218 28.19 4.08 2.11
CA THR A 218 29.20 3.75 1.06
C THR A 218 30.01 2.49 1.34
N GLY A 219 30.12 2.08 2.62
CA GLY A 219 30.83 0.87 3.03
C GLY A 219 29.90 -0.27 3.49
N CYS A 220 28.58 -0.08 3.40
CA CYS A 220 27.59 -1.06 3.79
C CYS A 220 27.20 -2.01 2.66
N ARG A 221 26.69 -3.17 3.05
CA ARG A 221 26.09 -4.17 2.17
C ARG A 221 24.61 -4.26 2.47
N ALA A 222 23.76 -4.21 1.44
CA ALA A 222 22.32 -4.34 1.55
C ALA A 222 21.81 -5.62 0.90
N LEU A 223 20.81 -6.22 1.55
CA LEU A 223 20.01 -7.31 0.99
C LEU A 223 18.57 -6.82 0.85
N ILE A 224 18.04 -6.87 -0.37
CA ILE A 224 16.63 -6.61 -0.64
C ILE A 224 15.89 -7.94 -0.68
N VAL A 225 14.89 -8.11 0.17
CA VAL A 225 14.03 -9.31 0.24
C VAL A 225 12.70 -9.00 -0.42
N GLY A 226 12.53 -9.51 -1.65
CA GLY A 226 11.37 -9.25 -2.49
C GLY A 226 11.70 -8.46 -3.75
N THR A 227 10.86 -8.64 -4.78
CA THR A 227 10.95 -7.97 -6.08
C THR A 227 9.67 -7.20 -6.38
N GLY A 228 8.99 -6.73 -5.33
CA GLY A 228 7.75 -5.95 -5.41
C GLY A 228 7.99 -4.51 -5.88
N SER A 229 6.91 -3.70 -5.84
CA SER A 229 6.90 -2.33 -6.34
C SER A 229 7.95 -1.41 -5.68
N TYR A 230 8.31 -1.67 -4.43
CA TYR A 230 9.33 -0.90 -3.72
C TYR A 230 10.77 -1.35 -3.97
N ALA A 231 11.01 -2.54 -4.52
CA ALA A 231 12.36 -3.05 -4.69
C ALA A 231 13.21 -2.14 -5.61
N GLY A 232 12.68 -1.72 -6.76
CA GLY A 232 13.36 -0.82 -7.68
C GLY A 232 13.61 0.57 -7.07
N ALA A 233 12.64 1.11 -6.32
CA ALA A 233 12.79 2.37 -5.61
C ALA A 233 13.84 2.28 -4.50
N THR A 234 13.92 1.14 -3.80
CA THR A 234 14.94 0.86 -2.78
C THR A 234 16.33 0.84 -3.38
N VAL A 235 16.52 0.14 -4.52
CA VAL A 235 17.80 0.15 -5.25
C VAL A 235 18.23 1.57 -5.59
N ALA A 236 17.33 2.35 -6.21
CA ALA A 236 17.62 3.72 -6.60
C ALA A 236 17.98 4.60 -5.39
N ALA A 237 17.24 4.48 -4.29
CA ALA A 237 17.44 5.27 -3.08
C ALA A 237 18.77 4.91 -2.35
N LEU A 238 19.14 3.63 -2.31
CA LEU A 238 20.43 3.17 -1.76
C LEU A 238 21.60 3.66 -2.59
N ARG A 239 21.52 3.54 -3.91
CA ARG A 239 22.56 4.02 -4.85
C ARG A 239 22.75 5.53 -4.77
N ALA A 240 21.65 6.29 -4.66
CA ALA A 240 21.72 7.75 -4.49
C ALA A 240 22.46 8.16 -3.21
N ARG A 241 22.58 7.26 -2.22
CA ARG A 241 23.33 7.45 -0.97
C ARG A 241 24.70 6.79 -0.96
N GLY A 242 25.15 6.29 -2.14
CA GLY A 242 26.46 5.69 -2.35
C GLY A 242 26.59 4.23 -1.92
N LEU A 243 25.50 3.54 -1.54
CA LEU A 243 25.53 2.11 -1.28
C LEU A 243 25.41 1.34 -2.60
N THR A 244 26.47 0.62 -2.96
CA THR A 244 26.58 -0.08 -4.26
C THR A 244 26.58 -1.60 -4.15
N ASP A 245 26.97 -2.17 -3.00
CA ASP A 245 26.92 -3.63 -2.78
C ASP A 245 25.50 -4.03 -2.35
N ILE A 246 24.66 -4.31 -3.35
CA ILE A 246 23.26 -4.67 -3.17
C ILE A 246 23.02 -6.08 -3.73
N ALA A 247 22.43 -6.93 -2.90
CA ALA A 247 21.93 -8.23 -3.29
C ALA A 247 20.40 -8.25 -3.24
N VAL A 248 19.77 -9.12 -4.02
CA VAL A 248 18.32 -9.33 -4.02
C VAL A 248 17.98 -10.79 -3.84
N PHE A 249 17.02 -11.05 -2.95
CA PHE A 249 16.43 -12.35 -2.69
C PHE A 249 14.95 -12.37 -3.09
N SER A 250 14.47 -13.47 -3.63
CA SER A 250 13.04 -13.67 -3.90
C SER A 250 12.65 -15.13 -3.69
N ALA A 251 11.75 -15.37 -2.73
CA ALA A 251 11.21 -16.72 -2.49
C ALA A 251 10.40 -17.28 -3.68
N SER A 252 10.00 -16.45 -4.65
CA SER A 252 9.27 -16.83 -5.87
C SER A 252 10.17 -16.95 -7.10
N ASN A 253 11.47 -17.14 -6.94
CA ASN A 253 12.46 -17.33 -8.01
C ASN A 253 12.57 -16.17 -9.02
N ARG A 254 12.22 -14.95 -8.62
CA ARG A 254 12.30 -13.75 -9.46
C ARG A 254 13.58 -12.94 -9.25
N ALA A 255 14.47 -13.39 -8.36
CA ALA A 255 15.67 -12.65 -8.00
C ALA A 255 16.62 -12.44 -9.20
N GLU A 256 16.84 -13.46 -10.03
CA GLU A 256 17.73 -13.38 -11.18
C GLU A 256 17.25 -12.36 -12.23
N ALA A 257 15.96 -12.44 -12.61
CA ALA A 257 15.39 -11.52 -13.59
C ALA A 257 15.42 -10.07 -13.10
N PHE A 258 15.13 -9.85 -11.80
CA PHE A 258 15.18 -8.53 -11.20
C PHE A 258 16.62 -8.02 -11.09
N ALA A 259 17.56 -8.85 -10.68
CA ALA A 259 18.97 -8.52 -10.55
C ALA A 259 19.59 -8.12 -11.90
N ALA A 260 19.30 -8.86 -12.98
CA ALA A 260 19.77 -8.55 -14.32
C ALA A 260 19.27 -7.16 -14.80
N GLY A 261 17.99 -6.82 -14.50
CA GLY A 261 17.41 -5.52 -14.87
C GLY A 261 17.94 -4.32 -14.06
N HIS A 262 18.64 -4.57 -12.96
CA HIS A 262 19.09 -3.53 -12.03
C HIS A 262 20.60 -3.59 -11.73
N ASP A 263 21.34 -4.46 -12.39
CA ASP A 263 22.78 -4.70 -12.14
C ASP A 263 23.06 -4.98 -10.65
N LEU A 264 22.43 -6.05 -10.13
CA LEU A 264 22.53 -6.51 -8.75
C LEU A 264 23.01 -7.96 -8.69
N ARG A 265 23.36 -8.42 -7.49
CA ARG A 265 23.65 -9.83 -7.22
C ARG A 265 22.37 -10.55 -6.77
N ALA A 266 21.97 -11.57 -7.53
CA ALA A 266 20.88 -12.46 -7.10
C ALA A 266 21.35 -13.41 -6.00
N VAL A 267 20.48 -13.65 -5.03
CA VAL A 267 20.70 -14.63 -3.94
C VAL A 267 19.85 -15.86 -4.24
N PRO A 268 20.43 -17.07 -4.24
CA PRO A 268 19.69 -18.32 -4.35
C PRO A 268 18.63 -18.48 -3.23
N THR A 269 17.56 -19.22 -3.51
CA THR A 269 16.43 -19.35 -2.58
C THR A 269 16.76 -20.08 -1.26
N ASP A 270 17.80 -20.89 -1.25
CA ASP A 270 18.32 -21.62 -0.07
C ASP A 270 19.38 -20.85 0.73
N SER A 271 19.82 -19.68 0.23
CA SER A 271 20.98 -18.94 0.75
C SER A 271 20.58 -17.62 1.45
N LEU A 272 19.32 -17.49 1.90
CA LEU A 272 18.85 -16.30 2.61
C LEU A 272 19.62 -16.03 3.92
N PRO A 273 19.84 -17.03 4.82
CA PRO A 273 20.56 -16.81 6.07
C PRO A 273 22.01 -16.32 5.84
N GLU A 274 22.71 -16.90 4.86
CA GLU A 274 24.09 -16.53 4.52
C GLU A 274 24.16 -15.12 3.93
N ALA A 275 23.20 -14.76 3.10
CA ALA A 275 23.10 -13.41 2.55
C ALA A 275 22.82 -12.37 3.64
N MET A 276 21.94 -12.68 4.60
CA MET A 276 21.68 -11.84 5.77
C MET A 276 22.92 -11.69 6.65
N ALA A 277 23.65 -12.79 6.91
CA ALA A 277 24.86 -12.76 7.72
C ALA A 277 25.93 -11.79 7.16
N ARG A 278 25.98 -11.62 5.84
CA ARG A 278 26.93 -10.75 5.13
C ARG A 278 26.43 -9.30 4.97
N SER A 279 25.16 -9.02 5.31
CA SER A 279 24.54 -7.71 5.09
C SER A 279 24.56 -6.88 6.35
N ASP A 280 24.67 -5.57 6.21
CA ASP A 280 24.51 -4.60 7.28
C ASP A 280 23.06 -4.10 7.37
N LEU A 281 22.39 -4.03 6.20
CA LEU A 281 21.00 -3.62 6.03
C LEU A 281 20.22 -4.70 5.28
N VAL A 282 19.07 -5.09 5.82
CA VAL A 282 18.06 -5.91 5.12
C VAL A 282 16.83 -5.06 4.91
N VAL A 283 16.34 -4.97 3.66
CA VAL A 283 15.11 -4.25 3.33
C VAL A 283 14.10 -5.23 2.79
N THR A 284 12.98 -5.40 3.46
CA THR A 284 11.89 -6.26 2.99
C THR A 284 10.83 -5.45 2.25
N CYS A 285 10.33 -5.98 1.13
CA CYS A 285 9.38 -5.29 0.27
C CYS A 285 8.52 -6.27 -0.56
N ARG A 286 8.16 -7.44 0.01
CA ARG A 286 7.29 -8.42 -0.67
C ARG A 286 5.83 -8.00 -0.67
N GLY A 287 5.31 -7.66 0.50
CA GLY A 287 3.94 -7.19 0.69
C GLY A 287 2.84 -8.23 0.42
N VAL A 288 3.19 -9.52 0.27
CA VAL A 288 2.24 -10.62 0.02
C VAL A 288 2.70 -11.89 0.73
N GLY A 289 1.76 -12.64 1.30
CA GLY A 289 2.04 -13.82 2.10
C GLY A 289 2.40 -13.47 3.55
N GLY A 290 2.65 -14.44 4.37
CA GLY A 290 3.07 -14.24 5.77
C GLY A 290 4.53 -13.76 5.88
N PRO A 291 5.04 -13.52 7.12
CA PRO A 291 6.41 -13.11 7.36
C PRO A 291 7.42 -14.08 6.73
N VAL A 292 8.43 -13.51 6.07
CA VAL A 292 9.56 -14.27 5.51
C VAL A 292 10.76 -14.25 6.46
N LEU A 293 10.90 -13.20 7.26
CA LEU A 293 11.89 -13.09 8.31
C LEU A 293 11.23 -13.39 9.66
N THR A 294 11.29 -14.66 10.05
CA THR A 294 10.83 -15.12 11.37
C THR A 294 11.98 -15.15 12.37
N ALA A 295 11.67 -15.23 13.66
CA ALA A 295 12.71 -15.37 14.69
C ALA A 295 13.61 -16.58 14.46
N ASP A 296 13.06 -17.71 13.98
CA ASP A 296 13.82 -18.92 13.69
C ASP A 296 14.85 -18.74 12.56
N VAL A 297 14.56 -17.86 11.59
CA VAL A 297 15.47 -17.54 10.49
C VAL A 297 16.53 -16.52 10.92
N VAL A 298 16.14 -15.51 11.71
CA VAL A 298 17.01 -14.37 12.06
C VAL A 298 17.91 -14.66 13.26
N ALA A 299 17.40 -15.36 14.29
CA ALA A 299 18.16 -15.59 15.53
C ALA A 299 19.49 -16.33 15.31
N PRO A 300 19.59 -17.40 14.49
CA PRO A 300 20.88 -18.04 14.23
C PRO A 300 21.90 -17.09 13.58
N VAL A 301 21.42 -16.24 12.64
CA VAL A 301 22.26 -15.27 11.91
C VAL A 301 22.84 -14.24 12.87
N THR A 302 22.00 -13.64 13.71
CA THR A 302 22.44 -12.61 14.67
C THR A 302 23.32 -13.17 15.77
N ALA A 303 23.03 -14.37 16.27
CA ALA A 303 23.87 -15.06 17.24
C ALA A 303 25.28 -15.33 16.70
N GLU A 304 25.41 -15.75 15.42
CA GLU A 304 26.70 -15.94 14.77
C GLU A 304 27.46 -14.61 14.60
N ARG A 305 26.78 -13.55 14.17
CA ARG A 305 27.36 -12.21 14.03
C ARG A 305 27.92 -11.70 15.35
N LEU A 306 27.19 -11.87 16.45
CA LEU A 306 27.63 -11.47 17.79
C LEU A 306 28.82 -12.29 18.26
N ARG A 307 28.83 -13.61 18.02
CA ARG A 307 29.97 -14.49 18.37
C ARG A 307 31.25 -14.13 17.61
N SER A 308 31.13 -13.96 16.30
CA SER A 308 32.26 -13.62 15.41
C SER A 308 32.88 -12.27 15.74
N ALA A 309 32.12 -11.35 16.31
CA ALA A 309 32.58 -10.01 16.72
C ALA A 309 32.97 -9.89 18.19
N GLY A 310 33.12 -11.02 18.93
CA GLY A 310 33.48 -11.00 20.33
C GLY A 310 32.46 -10.28 21.23
N GLY A 311 31.19 -10.30 20.89
CA GLY A 311 30.09 -9.66 21.63
C GLY A 311 29.85 -8.18 21.33
N ALA A 312 30.77 -7.52 20.59
CA ALA A 312 30.66 -6.11 20.21
C ALA A 312 30.23 -5.92 18.74
N GLY A 313 29.51 -6.90 18.17
CA GLY A 313 29.07 -6.88 16.77
C GLY A 313 28.10 -5.74 16.48
N ARG A 314 28.20 -5.22 15.25
CA ARG A 314 27.21 -4.24 14.76
C ARG A 314 25.84 -4.90 14.61
N PRO A 315 24.75 -4.21 14.96
CA PRO A 315 23.41 -4.75 14.79
C PRO A 315 23.12 -5.01 13.31
N LEU A 316 22.30 -6.01 13.04
CA LEU A 316 21.65 -6.17 11.74
C LEU A 316 20.46 -5.22 11.70
N VAL A 317 20.50 -4.25 10.80
CA VAL A 317 19.37 -3.33 10.62
C VAL A 317 18.40 -3.95 9.61
N ILE A 318 17.15 -4.10 10.01
CA ILE A 318 16.06 -4.63 9.18
C ILE A 318 15.01 -3.54 9.01
N LEU A 319 14.79 -3.12 7.77
CA LEU A 319 13.78 -2.16 7.38
C LEU A 319 12.65 -2.88 6.67
N ASP A 320 11.47 -2.94 7.29
CA ASP A 320 10.28 -3.55 6.71
C ASP A 320 9.43 -2.49 6.00
N LEU A 321 9.44 -2.51 4.66
CA LEU A 321 8.63 -1.67 3.80
C LEU A 321 7.38 -2.39 3.28
N ALA A 322 7.12 -3.61 3.76
CA ALA A 322 5.95 -4.37 3.39
C ALA A 322 4.71 -3.90 4.16
N LEU A 323 3.56 -3.92 3.51
CA LEU A 323 2.28 -3.57 4.15
C LEU A 323 1.75 -4.70 5.03
N THR A 324 1.79 -5.91 4.50
CA THR A 324 1.67 -7.11 5.31
C THR A 324 3.06 -7.43 5.78
N ARG A 325 3.30 -7.32 7.07
CA ARG A 325 4.62 -7.51 7.68
C ARG A 325 5.37 -8.69 7.07
N ASP A 326 6.49 -8.40 6.44
CA ASP A 326 7.44 -9.41 5.97
C ASP A 326 8.34 -9.89 7.12
N VAL A 327 8.36 -9.15 8.23
CA VAL A 327 9.17 -9.42 9.44
C VAL A 327 8.24 -9.72 10.62
N ASP A 328 8.47 -10.86 11.28
CA ASP A 328 7.74 -11.22 12.50
C ASP A 328 8.07 -10.25 13.65
N GLU A 329 7.09 -9.92 14.48
CA GLU A 329 7.28 -9.03 15.63
C GLU A 329 8.38 -9.52 16.59
N ALA A 330 8.50 -10.84 16.78
CA ALA A 330 9.49 -11.43 17.62
C ALA A 330 10.93 -11.13 17.17
N VAL A 331 11.15 -10.81 15.89
CA VAL A 331 12.48 -10.43 15.36
C VAL A 331 12.99 -9.15 15.99
N GLY A 332 12.11 -8.18 16.26
CA GLY A 332 12.48 -6.92 16.88
C GLY A 332 12.99 -7.04 18.33
N ALA A 333 12.72 -8.17 18.99
CA ALA A 333 13.20 -8.47 20.35
C ALA A 333 14.54 -9.23 20.36
N LEU A 334 15.05 -9.65 19.20
CA LEU A 334 16.29 -10.43 19.12
C LEU A 334 17.53 -9.54 19.43
N PRO A 335 18.49 -10.06 20.20
CA PRO A 335 19.75 -9.37 20.43
C PRO A 335 20.49 -9.11 19.12
N GLY A 336 21.02 -7.90 18.96
CA GLY A 336 21.77 -7.51 17.76
C GLY A 336 20.90 -7.21 16.54
N VAL A 337 19.59 -6.99 16.70
CA VAL A 337 18.68 -6.53 15.65
C VAL A 337 18.19 -5.11 15.96
N VAL A 338 18.14 -4.30 14.92
CA VAL A 338 17.35 -3.05 14.88
C VAL A 338 16.27 -3.23 13.83
N HIS A 339 15.02 -3.32 14.25
CA HIS A 339 13.87 -3.48 13.38
C HIS A 339 13.11 -2.15 13.24
N LEU A 340 12.94 -1.71 12.01
CA LEU A 340 12.19 -0.51 11.64
C LEU A 340 11.07 -0.94 10.70
N ASP A 341 9.86 -0.44 10.93
CA ASP A 341 8.68 -0.70 10.09
C ASP A 341 7.94 0.60 9.73
N LEU A 342 6.94 0.50 8.85
CA LEU A 342 6.13 1.65 8.40
C LEU A 342 5.19 2.20 9.47
N ALA A 343 5.02 1.53 10.60
CA ALA A 343 4.12 1.95 11.69
C ALA A 343 4.84 2.77 12.76
N ARG A 344 6.16 2.82 12.72
CA ARG A 344 7.03 3.62 13.60
C ARG A 344 7.67 4.75 12.82
#